data_991d9a7acb6816a4390cae517f3a5d75
#
_entry.id   991d9a7acb6816a4390cae517f3a5d75
#
_cell.length_a   1.000
_cell.length_b   1.000
_cell.length_c   1.000
_cell.angle_alpha   90.00
_cell.angle_beta   90.00
_cell.angle_gamma   90.00
#
_symmetry.space_group_name_H-M   'P 1'
#
loop_
_entity.id
_entity.type
_entity.pdbx_description
1 polymer ?
#
loop_
_entity_poly.entity_id
_entity_poly.type
_entity_poly.pdbx_seq_one_letter_code
_entity_poly.pdbx_strand_id
1 'polypeptide(L)'
;MTVDGSRVTRASTLDHWESYWKGHQADIDDTYSTGGRLVREVLADGPVEGRVVMEIGAGSGRDLIALARMGARGVVLDYSPASLALVKAQAEAQGVPVLLVQADATRMPFRDGAIDVSFHQGLLEHFRDPMPLLRENARVTAPGGRMVVDVPQTFHLYTLMKNALILVNRWFAGWETQFTPSQLERLCGATGLEVVRTYGDWMVPGLWYRVVREVLKRGAGVKLPLHPKGPAFWSNGWDSLRAGLRRRRWALWTCHVIGTVARRR
;
A
#
# COMPACT_ATOMS: atom_id res chain seq x y z
N MET A 1 -26.20 18.75 -11.78
CA MET A 1 -24.94 19.52 -11.92
C MET A 1 -23.90 18.52 -12.38
N THR A 2 -23.69 18.40 -13.66
CA THR A 2 -22.63 17.58 -14.25
C THR A 2 -21.30 18.26 -13.95
N VAL A 3 -20.52 17.67 -13.05
CA VAL A 3 -19.14 18.09 -12.82
C VAL A 3 -18.39 17.79 -14.12
N ASP A 4 -17.99 18.83 -14.82
CA ASP A 4 -17.19 18.76 -16.02
C ASP A 4 -15.93 17.94 -15.72
N GLY A 5 -15.83 16.75 -16.32
CA GLY A 5 -14.71 15.82 -16.13
C GLY A 5 -13.34 16.39 -16.58
N SER A 6 -13.30 17.56 -17.20
CA SER A 6 -12.08 18.22 -17.67
C SER A 6 -11.24 18.86 -16.53
N ARG A 7 -11.82 19.11 -15.35
CA ARG A 7 -11.12 19.74 -14.22
C ARG A 7 -10.45 18.78 -13.23
N VAL A 8 -10.70 17.47 -13.31
CA VAL A 8 -10.06 16.45 -12.45
C VAL A 8 -9.14 15.57 -13.32
N THR A 9 -8.25 16.19 -14.05
CA THR A 9 -7.46 15.54 -15.11
C THR A 9 -6.06 15.09 -14.69
N ARG A 10 -5.71 15.11 -13.40
CA ARG A 10 -4.54 14.36 -12.95
C ARG A 10 -4.93 12.89 -12.83
N ALA A 11 -4.97 12.20 -13.97
CA ALA A 11 -5.01 10.74 -13.95
C ALA A 11 -3.69 10.21 -13.38
N SER A 12 -3.73 9.07 -12.69
CA SER A 12 -2.55 8.29 -12.32
C SER A 12 -1.95 7.69 -13.60
N THR A 13 -1.25 8.51 -14.39
CA THR A 13 -0.59 8.10 -15.64
C THR A 13 0.82 7.60 -15.34
N LEU A 14 1.37 6.83 -16.28
CA LEU A 14 2.78 6.40 -16.22
C LEU A 14 3.71 7.61 -16.06
N ASP A 15 3.53 8.67 -16.86
CA ASP A 15 4.37 9.86 -16.82
C ASP A 15 4.34 10.57 -15.46
N HIS A 16 3.17 10.57 -14.80
CA HIS A 16 3.02 11.13 -13.45
C HIS A 16 3.86 10.36 -12.44
N TRP A 17 3.72 9.03 -12.40
CA TRP A 17 4.45 8.18 -11.45
C TRP A 17 5.93 8.08 -11.77
N GLU A 18 6.28 8.07 -13.05
CA GLU A 18 7.68 8.12 -13.48
C GLU A 18 8.37 9.40 -12.99
N SER A 19 7.71 10.55 -13.16
CA SER A 19 8.22 11.84 -12.65
C SER A 19 8.28 11.88 -11.12
N TYR A 20 7.27 11.31 -10.45
CA TYR A 20 7.23 11.24 -9.00
C TYR A 20 8.42 10.43 -8.46
N TRP A 21 8.64 9.22 -8.95
CA TRP A 21 9.72 8.36 -8.47
C TRP A 21 11.11 8.87 -8.83
N LYS A 22 11.29 9.51 -9.98
CA LYS A 22 12.55 10.21 -10.32
C LYS A 22 12.88 11.31 -9.31
N GLY A 23 11.88 12.08 -8.89
CA GLY A 23 12.07 13.18 -7.94
C GLY A 23 12.28 12.75 -6.48
N HIS A 24 11.89 11.51 -6.10
CA HIS A 24 11.90 11.04 -4.70
C HIS A 24 12.95 9.97 -4.38
N GLN A 25 13.88 9.70 -5.29
CA GLN A 25 14.94 8.70 -5.08
C GLN A 25 15.84 9.03 -3.87
N ALA A 26 16.10 10.31 -3.60
CA ALA A 26 16.94 10.76 -2.49
C ALA A 26 16.20 10.88 -1.14
N ASP A 27 14.85 10.93 -1.13
CA ASP A 27 14.04 11.26 0.05
C ASP A 27 13.29 10.05 0.64
N ILE A 28 13.67 8.82 0.27
CA ILE A 28 12.96 7.61 0.70
C ILE A 28 12.99 7.45 2.21
N ASP A 29 14.09 7.79 2.85
CA ASP A 29 14.24 7.70 4.31
C ASP A 29 13.42 8.77 5.04
N ASP A 30 12.99 9.86 4.36
CA ASP A 30 12.12 10.91 4.89
C ASP A 30 10.63 10.66 4.61
N THR A 31 10.28 9.48 4.08
CA THR A 31 8.90 9.09 3.75
C THR A 31 8.33 8.13 4.78
N TYR A 32 7.10 8.41 5.25
CA TYR A 32 6.42 7.51 6.18
C TYR A 32 6.23 6.12 5.55
N SER A 33 6.69 5.10 6.28
CA SER A 33 6.53 3.71 5.89
C SER A 33 5.19 3.14 6.37
N THR A 34 4.87 1.94 5.90
CA THR A 34 3.74 1.15 6.37
C THR A 34 3.86 0.70 7.82
N GLY A 35 5.03 0.91 8.44
CA GLY A 35 5.35 0.36 9.76
C GLY A 35 5.38 -1.17 9.79
N GLY A 36 5.68 -1.82 8.65
CA GLY A 36 5.68 -3.27 8.50
C GLY A 36 4.28 -3.91 8.54
N ARG A 37 3.22 -3.11 8.28
CA ARG A 37 1.84 -3.62 8.30
C ARG A 37 1.62 -4.74 7.30
N LEU A 38 2.03 -4.55 6.04
CA LEU A 38 1.89 -5.56 5.00
C LEU A 38 2.72 -6.80 5.30
N VAL A 39 3.98 -6.62 5.70
CA VAL A 39 4.85 -7.74 6.13
C VAL A 39 4.15 -8.56 7.22
N ARG A 40 3.60 -7.91 8.25
CA ARG A 40 2.86 -8.57 9.32
C ARG A 40 1.63 -9.34 8.82
N GLU A 41 0.83 -8.75 7.93
CA GLU A 41 -0.37 -9.41 7.41
C GLU A 41 -0.04 -10.55 6.43
N VAL A 42 1.05 -10.43 5.68
CA VAL A 42 1.58 -11.52 4.87
C VAL A 42 2.08 -12.68 5.75
N LEU A 43 2.80 -12.40 6.82
CA LEU A 43 3.33 -13.43 7.75
C LEU A 43 2.28 -14.03 8.69
N ALA A 44 1.11 -13.41 8.83
CA ALA A 44 0.06 -13.89 9.74
C ALA A 44 -0.49 -15.29 9.41
N ASP A 45 -0.28 -15.77 8.18
CA ASP A 45 -0.72 -17.11 7.73
C ASP A 45 0.46 -18.10 7.53
N GLY A 46 1.62 -17.77 8.11
CA GLY A 46 2.81 -18.63 8.10
C GLY A 46 4.02 -18.02 7.37
N PRO A 47 5.15 -18.72 7.40
CA PRO A 47 6.39 -18.25 6.83
C PRO A 47 6.32 -18.10 5.31
N VAL A 48 7.16 -17.24 4.76
CA VAL A 48 7.27 -16.97 3.32
C VAL A 48 8.50 -17.59 2.69
N GLU A 49 9.31 -18.31 3.47
CA GLU A 49 10.52 -18.98 2.97
C GLU A 49 10.21 -19.90 1.79
N GLY A 50 10.94 -19.73 0.69
CA GLY A 50 10.76 -20.47 -0.56
C GLY A 50 9.50 -20.13 -1.35
N ARG A 51 8.57 -19.34 -0.83
CA ARG A 51 7.34 -18.93 -1.52
C ARG A 51 7.59 -17.80 -2.49
N VAL A 52 6.87 -17.80 -3.60
CA VAL A 52 6.85 -16.68 -4.54
C VAL A 52 5.94 -15.58 -4.00
N VAL A 53 6.54 -14.47 -3.60
CA VAL A 53 5.83 -13.31 -3.04
C VAL A 53 5.97 -12.14 -3.99
N MET A 54 4.84 -11.55 -4.41
CA MET A 54 4.83 -10.45 -5.37
C MET A 54 4.24 -9.18 -4.75
N GLU A 55 4.96 -8.08 -4.87
CA GLU A 55 4.46 -6.73 -4.62
C GLU A 55 4.10 -6.05 -5.94
N ILE A 56 2.87 -5.53 -6.04
CA ILE A 56 2.33 -4.90 -7.23
C ILE A 56 2.23 -3.40 -7.00
N GLY A 57 2.78 -2.58 -7.92
CA GLY A 57 2.85 -1.13 -7.73
C GLY A 57 3.76 -0.80 -6.54
N ALA A 58 4.95 -1.37 -6.52
CA ALA A 58 5.80 -1.46 -5.34
C ALA A 58 6.42 -0.13 -4.89
N GLY A 59 6.47 0.88 -5.77
CA GLY A 59 7.10 2.15 -5.46
C GLY A 59 8.55 1.98 -4.99
N SER A 60 8.78 1.92 -3.68
CA SER A 60 10.12 1.72 -3.11
C SER A 60 10.49 0.25 -2.82
N GLY A 61 9.53 -0.69 -2.87
CA GLY A 61 9.75 -2.12 -2.64
C GLY A 61 10.15 -2.53 -1.22
N ARG A 62 10.04 -1.64 -0.25
CA ARG A 62 10.53 -1.89 1.13
C ARG A 62 9.91 -3.12 1.80
N ASP A 63 8.61 -3.33 1.60
CA ASP A 63 7.91 -4.45 2.24
C ASP A 63 8.30 -5.78 1.56
N LEU A 64 8.45 -5.82 0.24
CA LEU A 64 8.94 -7.01 -0.46
C LEU A 64 10.39 -7.34 -0.12
N ILE A 65 11.27 -6.34 -0.08
CA ILE A 65 12.69 -6.53 0.29
C ILE A 65 12.77 -7.13 1.71
N ALA A 66 11.94 -6.65 2.65
CA ALA A 66 11.86 -7.20 3.99
C ALA A 66 11.42 -8.68 3.99
N LEU A 67 10.42 -9.05 3.17
CA LEU A 67 9.97 -10.44 3.02
C LEU A 67 11.02 -11.31 2.31
N ALA A 68 11.73 -10.78 1.32
CA ALA A 68 12.78 -11.50 0.62
C ALA A 68 13.98 -11.78 1.55
N ARG A 69 14.31 -10.88 2.48
CA ARG A 69 15.27 -11.16 3.57
C ARG A 69 14.85 -12.31 4.50
N MET A 70 13.56 -12.61 4.56
CA MET A 70 13.01 -13.76 5.30
C MET A 70 12.88 -15.01 4.44
N GLY A 71 13.58 -15.06 3.29
CA GLY A 71 13.65 -16.23 2.41
C GLY A 71 12.56 -16.32 1.34
N ALA A 72 11.71 -15.28 1.18
CA ALA A 72 10.77 -15.25 0.07
C ALA A 72 11.49 -15.10 -1.29
N ARG A 73 10.95 -15.74 -2.32
CA ARG A 73 11.32 -15.48 -3.72
C ARG A 73 10.57 -14.23 -4.19
N GLY A 74 11.20 -13.06 -4.02
CA GLY A 74 10.59 -11.77 -4.24
C GLY A 74 10.39 -11.43 -5.72
N VAL A 75 9.21 -10.96 -6.07
CA VAL A 75 8.85 -10.43 -7.39
C VAL A 75 8.26 -9.03 -7.21
N VAL A 76 8.77 -8.06 -7.94
CA VAL A 76 8.20 -6.71 -8.02
C VAL A 76 7.60 -6.52 -9.39
N LEU A 77 6.34 -6.11 -9.44
CA LEU A 77 5.68 -5.67 -10.65
C LEU A 77 5.34 -4.18 -10.53
N ASP A 78 5.91 -3.37 -11.39
CA ASP A 78 5.56 -1.96 -11.51
C ASP A 78 5.61 -1.55 -12.99
N TYR A 79 4.86 -0.54 -13.36
CA TYR A 79 4.92 -0.04 -14.73
C TYR A 79 5.95 1.09 -14.92
N SER A 80 6.39 1.74 -13.80
CA SER A 80 7.38 2.81 -13.79
C SER A 80 8.82 2.27 -13.77
N PRO A 81 9.62 2.52 -14.80
CA PRO A 81 11.06 2.20 -14.78
C PRO A 81 11.80 2.87 -13.61
N ALA A 82 11.43 4.09 -13.21
CA ALA A 82 12.07 4.78 -12.10
C ALA A 82 11.81 4.08 -10.75
N SER A 83 10.59 3.58 -10.52
CA SER A 83 10.24 2.75 -9.36
C SER A 83 11.10 1.47 -9.36
N LEU A 84 11.16 0.75 -10.47
CA LEU A 84 11.95 -0.48 -10.58
C LEU A 84 13.45 -0.25 -10.37
N ALA A 85 14.00 0.84 -10.92
CA ALA A 85 15.40 1.21 -10.70
C ALA A 85 15.70 1.47 -9.21
N LEU A 86 14.77 2.11 -8.53
CA LEU A 86 14.83 2.37 -7.10
C LEU A 86 14.82 1.08 -6.28
N VAL A 87 13.87 0.17 -6.55
CA VAL A 87 13.79 -1.13 -5.90
C VAL A 87 15.08 -1.92 -6.13
N LYS A 88 15.59 -1.90 -7.37
CA LYS A 88 16.87 -2.55 -7.72
C LYS A 88 18.00 -2.07 -6.82
N ALA A 89 18.20 -0.75 -6.75
CA ALA A 89 19.27 -0.17 -5.94
C ALA A 89 19.14 -0.54 -4.46
N GLN A 90 17.92 -0.53 -3.90
CA GLN A 90 17.68 -0.91 -2.51
C GLN A 90 17.92 -2.39 -2.24
N ALA A 91 17.48 -3.26 -3.15
CA ALA A 91 17.68 -4.70 -3.05
C ALA A 91 19.16 -5.07 -3.13
N GLU A 92 19.91 -4.47 -4.08
CA GLU A 92 21.35 -4.64 -4.23
C GLU A 92 22.12 -4.17 -2.99
N ALA A 93 21.76 -2.99 -2.46
CA ALA A 93 22.39 -2.45 -1.24
C ALA A 93 22.17 -3.35 -0.01
N GLN A 94 21.12 -4.16 0.01
CA GLN A 94 20.81 -5.10 1.08
C GLN A 94 21.23 -6.55 0.77
N GLY A 95 21.80 -6.81 -0.40
CA GLY A 95 22.22 -8.15 -0.85
C GLY A 95 21.03 -9.12 -1.05
N VAL A 96 19.87 -8.61 -1.45
CA VAL A 96 18.64 -9.39 -1.57
C VAL A 96 18.26 -9.56 -3.04
N PRO A 97 18.14 -10.79 -3.56
CA PRO A 97 17.69 -11.03 -4.91
C PRO A 97 16.18 -10.79 -5.06
N VAL A 98 15.78 -9.97 -6.03
CA VAL A 98 14.39 -9.73 -6.42
C VAL A 98 14.25 -9.77 -7.94
N LEU A 99 13.17 -10.38 -8.43
CA LEU A 99 12.78 -10.31 -9.82
C LEU A 99 12.00 -9.03 -10.08
N LEU A 100 12.48 -8.19 -10.99
CA LEU A 100 11.83 -6.95 -11.39
C LEU A 100 11.10 -7.16 -12.71
N VAL A 101 9.82 -6.80 -12.75
CA VAL A 101 8.95 -6.97 -13.92
C VAL A 101 8.28 -5.66 -14.23
N GLN A 102 8.60 -5.08 -15.40
CA GLN A 102 7.90 -3.90 -15.90
C GLN A 102 6.65 -4.34 -16.66
N ALA A 103 5.47 -4.08 -16.08
CA ALA A 103 4.20 -4.45 -16.71
C ALA A 103 3.02 -3.64 -16.17
N ASP A 104 1.92 -3.66 -16.92
CA ASP A 104 0.61 -3.19 -16.48
C ASP A 104 0.01 -4.23 -15.51
N ALA A 105 -0.35 -3.79 -14.31
CA ALA A 105 -0.95 -4.64 -13.29
C ALA A 105 -2.33 -5.22 -13.67
N THR A 106 -2.98 -4.67 -14.70
CA THR A 106 -4.23 -5.20 -15.26
C THR A 106 -4.01 -6.29 -16.33
N ARG A 107 -2.74 -6.56 -16.70
CA ARG A 107 -2.32 -7.57 -17.66
C ARG A 107 -0.95 -8.14 -17.30
N MET A 108 -0.89 -8.87 -16.20
CA MET A 108 0.36 -9.37 -15.65
C MET A 108 0.97 -10.49 -16.53
N PRO A 109 2.28 -10.44 -16.84
CA PRO A 109 2.96 -11.42 -17.70
C PRO A 109 3.29 -12.74 -16.96
N PHE A 110 2.39 -13.21 -16.13
CA PHE A 110 2.52 -14.44 -15.39
C PHE A 110 1.43 -15.44 -15.79
N ARG A 111 1.77 -16.72 -15.75
CA ARG A 111 0.77 -17.79 -15.89
C ARG A 111 -0.19 -17.81 -14.72
N ASP A 112 -1.33 -18.42 -14.90
CA ASP A 112 -2.30 -18.65 -13.84
C ASP A 112 -1.66 -19.43 -12.69
N GLY A 113 -1.93 -18.98 -11.47
CA GLY A 113 -1.45 -19.67 -10.27
C GLY A 113 0.06 -19.67 -10.06
N ALA A 114 0.79 -18.67 -10.58
CA ALA A 114 2.24 -18.60 -10.46
C ALA A 114 2.74 -17.99 -9.12
N ILE A 115 1.87 -17.32 -8.38
CA ILE A 115 2.22 -16.48 -7.22
C ILE A 115 1.58 -17.04 -5.96
N ASP A 116 2.38 -17.37 -4.95
CA ASP A 116 1.85 -17.89 -3.67
C ASP A 116 1.21 -16.80 -2.83
N VAL A 117 1.82 -15.62 -2.81
CA VAL A 117 1.30 -14.44 -2.09
C VAL A 117 1.50 -13.21 -2.96
N SER A 118 0.42 -12.49 -3.25
CA SER A 118 0.50 -11.19 -3.87
C SER A 118 -0.01 -10.12 -2.91
N PHE A 119 0.59 -8.94 -2.96
CA PHE A 119 0.09 -7.81 -2.17
C PHE A 119 0.33 -6.49 -2.89
N HIS A 120 -0.51 -5.52 -2.56
CA HIS A 120 -0.31 -4.13 -2.97
C HIS A 120 -0.88 -3.17 -1.94
N GLN A 121 -0.29 -1.99 -1.88
CA GLN A 121 -0.73 -0.89 -1.06
C GLN A 121 -0.69 0.40 -1.86
N GLY A 122 -1.71 1.23 -1.69
CA GLY A 122 -1.71 2.53 -2.35
C GLY A 122 -1.78 2.43 -3.89
N LEU A 123 -2.37 1.35 -4.40
CA LEU A 123 -2.47 1.09 -5.83
C LEU A 123 -3.93 1.06 -6.30
N LEU A 124 -4.80 0.30 -5.62
CA LEU A 124 -6.18 0.06 -6.07
C LEU A 124 -7.00 1.35 -6.17
N GLU A 125 -6.75 2.32 -5.32
CA GLU A 125 -7.42 3.61 -5.31
C GLU A 125 -7.21 4.45 -6.57
N HIS A 126 -6.16 4.15 -7.34
CA HIS A 126 -5.85 4.85 -8.58
C HIS A 126 -6.60 4.29 -9.80
N PHE A 127 -7.35 3.22 -9.64
CA PHE A 127 -8.19 2.64 -10.70
C PHE A 127 -9.64 3.09 -10.56
N ARG A 128 -10.22 3.65 -11.63
CA ARG A 128 -11.66 3.98 -11.67
C ARG A 128 -12.53 2.74 -11.64
N ASP A 129 -12.13 1.70 -12.37
CA ASP A 129 -12.62 0.34 -12.24
C ASP A 129 -11.51 -0.52 -11.64
N PRO A 130 -11.64 -0.96 -10.37
CA PRO A 130 -10.63 -1.78 -9.71
C PRO A 130 -10.68 -3.26 -10.14
N MET A 131 -11.74 -3.70 -10.82
CA MET A 131 -11.95 -5.11 -11.11
C MET A 131 -10.94 -5.73 -12.06
N PRO A 132 -10.44 -5.05 -13.12
CA PRO A 132 -9.38 -5.63 -13.97
C PRO A 132 -8.12 -5.97 -13.17
N LEU A 133 -7.65 -5.08 -12.29
CA LEU A 133 -6.50 -5.32 -11.41
C LEU A 133 -6.77 -6.51 -10.45
N LEU A 134 -7.92 -6.51 -9.80
CA LEU A 134 -8.24 -7.56 -8.83
C LEU A 134 -8.42 -8.93 -9.48
N ARG A 135 -9.00 -9.01 -10.68
CA ARG A 135 -9.12 -10.26 -11.45
C ARG A 135 -7.76 -10.80 -11.89
N GLU A 136 -6.87 -9.95 -12.37
CA GLU A 136 -5.50 -10.36 -12.71
C GLU A 136 -4.74 -10.86 -11.49
N ASN A 137 -4.88 -10.14 -10.37
CA ASN A 137 -4.29 -10.54 -9.10
C ASN A 137 -4.81 -11.92 -8.65
N ALA A 138 -6.12 -12.16 -8.75
CA ALA A 138 -6.72 -13.45 -8.45
C ALA A 138 -6.28 -14.55 -9.43
N ARG A 139 -6.14 -14.24 -10.73
CA ARG A 139 -5.71 -15.20 -11.76
C ARG A 139 -4.31 -15.73 -11.48
N VAL A 140 -3.37 -14.82 -11.16
CA VAL A 140 -1.97 -15.19 -10.91
C VAL A 140 -1.75 -15.84 -9.54
N THR A 141 -2.69 -15.69 -8.60
CA THR A 141 -2.60 -16.29 -7.27
C THR A 141 -2.72 -17.82 -7.37
N ALA A 142 -1.81 -18.57 -6.78
CA ALA A 142 -1.78 -20.03 -6.76
C ALA A 142 -2.97 -20.64 -5.98
N PRO A 143 -3.39 -21.88 -6.27
CA PRO A 143 -4.29 -22.62 -5.38
C PRO A 143 -3.71 -22.67 -3.96
N GLY A 144 -4.52 -22.34 -2.94
CA GLY A 144 -4.07 -22.17 -1.57
C GLY A 144 -3.30 -20.87 -1.29
N GLY A 145 -2.95 -20.13 -2.34
CA GLY A 145 -2.30 -18.83 -2.26
C GLY A 145 -3.24 -17.71 -1.82
N ARG A 146 -2.69 -16.51 -1.64
CA ARG A 146 -3.46 -15.38 -1.11
C ARG A 146 -3.09 -14.04 -1.73
N MET A 147 -4.08 -13.16 -1.76
CA MET A 147 -4.00 -11.78 -2.18
C MET A 147 -4.22 -10.88 -0.95
N VAL A 148 -3.35 -9.90 -0.74
CA VAL A 148 -3.46 -8.88 0.31
C VAL A 148 -3.62 -7.52 -0.34
N VAL A 149 -4.76 -6.88 -0.12
CA VAL A 149 -5.10 -5.58 -0.71
C VAL A 149 -5.23 -4.55 0.41
N ASP A 150 -4.49 -3.45 0.31
CA ASP A 150 -4.46 -2.40 1.33
C ASP A 150 -4.75 -1.03 0.67
N VAL A 151 -5.73 -0.30 1.21
CA VAL A 151 -6.28 0.93 0.62
C VAL A 151 -6.61 1.99 1.69
N PRO A 152 -6.68 3.27 1.33
CA PRO A 152 -7.19 4.31 2.22
C PRO A 152 -8.66 4.08 2.59
N GLN A 153 -8.98 4.29 3.86
CA GLN A 153 -10.34 4.19 4.38
C GLN A 153 -11.11 5.50 4.17
N THR A 154 -12.39 5.41 3.79
CA THR A 154 -13.24 6.55 3.37
C THR A 154 -13.44 7.61 4.45
N PHE A 155 -13.69 7.22 5.70
CA PHE A 155 -14.16 8.14 6.74
C PHE A 155 -13.08 8.70 7.65
N HIS A 156 -11.82 8.38 7.41
CA HIS A 156 -10.73 8.95 8.21
C HIS A 156 -10.53 10.44 7.89
N LEU A 157 -10.25 11.27 8.90
CA LEU A 157 -10.06 12.72 8.76
C LEU A 157 -9.02 13.09 7.69
N TYR A 158 -7.93 12.34 7.62
CA TYR A 158 -6.92 12.50 6.56
C TYR A 158 -7.52 12.30 5.16
N THR A 159 -8.40 11.32 4.99
CA THR A 159 -9.07 11.04 3.72
C THR A 159 -10.03 12.17 3.34
N LEU A 160 -10.75 12.74 4.30
CA LEU A 160 -11.61 13.90 4.07
C LEU A 160 -10.79 15.11 3.62
N MET A 161 -9.67 15.39 4.29
CA MET A 161 -8.73 16.47 3.90
C MET A 161 -8.15 16.20 2.49
N LYS A 162 -7.73 14.97 2.21
CA LYS A 162 -7.24 14.55 0.90
C LYS A 162 -8.28 14.80 -0.19
N ASN A 163 -9.54 14.42 0.05
CA ASN A 163 -10.63 14.64 -0.90
C ASN A 163 -10.86 16.12 -1.20
N ALA A 164 -10.76 16.99 -0.19
CA ALA A 164 -10.83 18.43 -0.42
C ALA A 164 -9.66 18.91 -1.32
N LEU A 165 -8.45 18.38 -1.13
CA LEU A 165 -7.29 18.70 -2.00
C LEU A 165 -7.46 18.14 -3.42
N ILE A 166 -8.07 16.97 -3.58
CA ILE A 166 -8.41 16.39 -4.89
C ILE A 166 -9.39 17.30 -5.62
N LEU A 167 -10.45 17.76 -4.95
CA LEU A 167 -11.47 18.63 -5.52
C LEU A 167 -10.89 19.97 -6.04
N VAL A 168 -9.89 20.51 -5.35
CA VAL A 168 -9.20 21.74 -5.79
C VAL A 168 -7.95 21.45 -6.64
N ASN A 169 -7.77 20.22 -7.10
CA ASN A 169 -6.65 19.75 -7.93
C ASN A 169 -5.25 20.03 -7.33
N ARG A 170 -5.12 19.94 -6.00
CA ARG A 170 -3.87 20.14 -5.25
C ARG A 170 -3.30 18.84 -4.64
N TRP A 171 -3.99 17.72 -4.79
CA TRP A 171 -3.48 16.44 -4.31
C TRP A 171 -2.40 15.90 -5.26
N PHE A 172 -1.26 15.49 -4.71
CA PHE A 172 -0.09 15.10 -5.52
C PHE A 172 -0.33 13.86 -6.40
N ALA A 173 -1.09 12.89 -5.91
CA ALA A 173 -1.38 11.64 -6.61
C ALA A 173 -2.56 11.75 -7.60
N GLY A 174 -3.14 12.95 -7.75
CA GLY A 174 -4.29 13.17 -8.62
C GLY A 174 -5.59 12.62 -8.04
N TRP A 175 -6.38 11.95 -8.88
CA TRP A 175 -7.64 11.34 -8.45
C TRP A 175 -7.40 10.00 -7.73
N GLU A 176 -8.14 9.77 -6.67
CA GLU A 176 -8.14 8.52 -5.92
C GLU A 176 -9.56 8.15 -5.46
N THR A 177 -9.89 6.87 -5.52
CA THR A 177 -11.08 6.29 -4.86
C THR A 177 -10.76 5.96 -3.40
N GLN A 178 -11.78 5.94 -2.56
CA GLN A 178 -11.68 5.46 -1.19
C GLN A 178 -12.66 4.32 -0.99
N PHE A 179 -12.31 3.42 -0.05
CA PHE A 179 -13.08 2.22 0.17
C PHE A 179 -13.54 2.12 1.62
N THR A 180 -14.74 1.59 1.80
CA THR A 180 -15.19 1.09 3.10
C THR A 180 -14.78 -0.38 3.25
N PRO A 181 -14.70 -0.92 4.48
CA PRO A 181 -14.39 -2.34 4.69
C PRO A 181 -15.29 -3.27 3.89
N SER A 182 -16.60 -3.01 3.89
CA SER A 182 -17.58 -3.84 3.17
C SER A 182 -17.47 -3.73 1.64
N GLN A 183 -17.08 -2.57 1.11
CA GLN A 183 -16.83 -2.42 -0.32
C GLN A 183 -15.60 -3.21 -0.74
N LEU A 184 -14.49 -3.10 0.00
CA LEU A 184 -13.26 -3.83 -0.29
C LEU A 184 -13.47 -5.35 -0.25
N GLU A 185 -14.16 -5.85 0.79
CA GLU A 185 -14.51 -7.26 0.90
C GLU A 185 -15.34 -7.77 -0.28
N ARG A 186 -16.36 -7.00 -0.69
CA ARG A 186 -17.19 -7.37 -1.85
C ARG A 186 -16.38 -7.42 -3.14
N LEU A 187 -15.50 -6.45 -3.37
CA LEU A 187 -14.65 -6.40 -4.56
C LEU A 187 -13.69 -7.59 -4.60
N CYS A 188 -13.01 -7.89 -3.48
CA CYS A 188 -12.14 -9.05 -3.38
C CYS A 188 -12.92 -10.36 -3.57
N GLY A 189 -14.09 -10.51 -2.95
CA GLY A 189 -14.94 -11.69 -3.10
C GLY A 189 -15.49 -11.87 -4.53
N ALA A 190 -15.74 -10.77 -5.25
CA ALA A 190 -16.21 -10.80 -6.64
C ALA A 190 -15.16 -11.36 -7.63
N THR A 191 -13.90 -11.54 -7.21
CA THR A 191 -12.87 -12.22 -7.99
C THR A 191 -12.93 -13.74 -7.91
N GLY A 192 -13.82 -14.31 -7.10
CA GLY A 192 -13.88 -15.75 -6.81
C GLY A 192 -12.95 -16.22 -5.68
N LEU A 193 -12.19 -15.31 -5.08
CA LEU A 193 -11.39 -15.61 -3.89
C LEU A 193 -12.25 -15.55 -2.62
N GLU A 194 -11.91 -16.38 -1.64
CA GLU A 194 -12.53 -16.35 -0.32
C GLU A 194 -11.91 -15.24 0.54
N VAL A 195 -12.72 -14.31 1.00
CA VAL A 195 -12.27 -13.28 1.97
C VAL A 195 -12.04 -13.94 3.33
N VAL A 196 -10.79 -14.02 3.75
CA VAL A 196 -10.38 -14.68 5.00
C VAL A 196 -10.47 -13.73 6.19
N ARG A 197 -9.99 -12.48 6.00
CA ARG A 197 -10.01 -11.45 7.04
C ARG A 197 -9.89 -10.05 6.47
N THR A 198 -10.42 -9.09 7.22
CA THR A 198 -10.21 -7.67 7.01
C THR A 198 -9.52 -7.08 8.22
N TYR A 199 -8.57 -6.22 8.00
CA TYR A 199 -7.79 -5.54 9.03
C TYR A 199 -7.74 -4.04 8.77
N GLY A 200 -7.33 -3.29 9.77
CA GLY A 200 -7.07 -1.86 9.61
C GLY A 200 -5.86 -1.43 10.41
N ASP A 201 -5.38 -0.23 10.10
CA ASP A 201 -4.32 0.39 10.90
C ASP A 201 -4.56 1.90 11.01
N TRP A 202 -4.07 2.48 12.11
CA TRP A 202 -4.17 3.91 12.38
C TRP A 202 -2.91 4.63 11.93
N MET A 203 -3.07 5.91 11.61
CA MET A 203 -1.94 6.77 11.27
C MET A 203 -1.03 6.97 12.50
N VAL A 204 0.21 6.52 12.39
CA VAL A 204 1.23 6.68 13.44
C VAL A 204 2.51 7.26 12.81
N PRO A 205 3.00 8.39 13.29
CA PRO A 205 2.33 9.32 14.19
C PRO A 205 1.06 9.93 13.56
N GLY A 206 0.16 10.42 14.41
CA GLY A 206 -1.13 10.96 13.99
C GLY A 206 -1.02 12.20 13.09
N LEU A 207 -2.13 12.55 12.43
CA LEU A 207 -2.20 13.64 11.44
C LEU A 207 -1.64 14.96 11.97
N TRP A 208 -2.00 15.37 13.18
CA TRP A 208 -1.54 16.63 13.75
C TRP A 208 -0.02 16.71 13.90
N TYR A 209 0.62 15.64 14.34
CA TYR A 209 2.08 15.58 14.39
C TYR A 209 2.70 15.75 13.00
N ARG A 210 2.14 15.11 11.99
CA ARG A 210 2.62 15.21 10.60
C ARG A 210 2.49 16.64 10.06
N VAL A 211 1.36 17.29 10.35
CA VAL A 211 1.13 18.70 9.98
C VAL A 211 2.14 19.62 10.67
N VAL A 212 2.31 19.50 11.99
CA VAL A 212 3.28 20.30 12.76
C VAL A 212 4.70 20.07 12.24
N ARG A 213 5.09 18.81 12.00
CA ARG A 213 6.40 18.46 11.42
C ARG A 213 6.62 19.16 10.09
N GLU A 214 5.65 19.13 9.20
CA GLU A 214 5.77 19.74 7.87
C GLU A 214 5.83 21.28 7.94
N VAL A 215 5.04 21.89 8.79
CA VAL A 215 5.07 23.35 9.03
C VAL A 215 6.44 23.78 9.57
N LEU A 216 6.98 23.08 10.56
CA LEU A 216 8.30 23.37 11.14
C LEU A 216 9.42 23.12 10.13
N LYS A 217 9.35 22.06 9.33
CA LYS A 217 10.31 21.76 8.28
C LYS A 217 10.38 22.90 7.23
N ARG A 218 9.20 23.37 6.78
CA ARG A 218 9.12 24.40 5.74
C ARG A 218 9.32 25.83 6.27
N GLY A 219 8.79 26.14 7.45
CA GLY A 219 8.80 27.48 8.00
C GLY A 219 10.06 27.84 8.80
N ALA A 220 10.61 26.88 9.54
CA ALA A 220 11.74 27.10 10.46
C ALA A 220 12.97 26.23 10.15
N GLY A 221 12.92 25.38 9.12
CA GLY A 221 14.02 24.44 8.81
C GLY A 221 14.21 23.33 9.86
N VAL A 222 13.30 23.21 10.83
CA VAL A 222 13.40 22.23 11.92
C VAL A 222 12.83 20.89 11.48
N LYS A 223 13.68 19.86 11.42
CA LYS A 223 13.28 18.48 11.08
C LYS A 223 12.97 17.69 12.37
N LEU A 224 11.70 17.49 12.69
CA LEU A 224 11.27 16.55 13.72
C LEU A 224 11.41 15.09 13.21
N PRO A 225 11.62 14.10 14.09
CA PRO A 225 11.73 12.70 13.68
C PRO A 225 10.44 12.20 13.02
N LEU A 226 10.54 11.28 12.05
CA LEU A 226 9.38 10.66 11.40
C LEU A 226 8.52 9.88 12.40
N HIS A 227 9.18 9.14 13.29
CA HIS A 227 8.55 8.33 14.33
C HIS A 227 9.07 8.77 15.71
N PRO A 228 8.37 9.73 16.38
CA PRO A 228 8.78 10.17 17.71
C PRO A 228 8.68 8.99 18.70
N LYS A 229 9.74 8.75 19.45
CA LYS A 229 9.76 7.74 20.50
C LYS A 229 9.14 8.35 21.78
N GLY A 230 7.99 7.86 22.18
CA GLY A 230 7.43 8.11 23.51
C GLY A 230 8.03 7.20 24.57
N PRO A 231 7.70 7.39 25.87
CA PRO A 231 8.06 6.44 26.91
C PRO A 231 7.63 5.01 26.55
N ALA A 232 8.52 4.03 26.71
CA ALA A 232 8.31 2.67 26.21
C ALA A 232 7.03 2.00 26.73
N PHE A 233 6.64 2.26 27.99
CA PHE A 233 5.44 1.67 28.57
C PHE A 233 4.14 2.21 27.90
N TRP A 234 4.12 3.49 27.50
CA TRP A 234 3.00 4.07 26.77
C TRP A 234 2.91 3.52 25.33
N SER A 235 4.07 3.47 24.63
CA SER A 235 4.10 2.95 23.26
C SER A 235 3.69 1.47 23.22
N ASN A 236 4.21 0.63 24.11
CA ASN A 236 3.89 -0.80 24.17
C ASN A 236 2.42 -1.04 24.52
N GLY A 237 1.84 -0.28 25.44
CA GLY A 237 0.41 -0.37 25.79
C GLY A 237 -0.49 -0.02 24.63
N TRP A 238 -0.19 1.08 23.94
CA TRP A 238 -0.95 1.49 22.74
C TRP A 238 -0.80 0.53 21.57
N ASP A 239 0.38 -0.03 21.34
CA ASP A 239 0.62 -1.00 20.28
C ASP A 239 -0.11 -2.32 20.55
N SER A 240 -0.14 -2.76 21.80
CA SER A 240 -0.92 -3.93 22.21
C SER A 240 -2.42 -3.72 22.04
N LEU A 241 -2.94 -2.55 22.45
CA LEU A 241 -4.34 -2.18 22.26
C LEU A 241 -4.70 -2.16 20.76
N ARG A 242 -3.90 -1.49 19.93
CA ARG A 242 -4.10 -1.46 18.50
C ARG A 242 -4.06 -2.86 17.89
N ALA A 243 -3.12 -3.71 18.32
CA ALA A 243 -3.04 -5.10 17.89
C ALA A 243 -4.33 -5.88 18.16
N GLY A 244 -4.96 -5.69 19.32
CA GLY A 244 -6.25 -6.29 19.67
C GLY A 244 -7.44 -5.72 18.89
N LEU A 245 -7.37 -4.47 18.45
CA LEU A 245 -8.48 -3.78 17.81
C LEU A 245 -8.46 -3.84 16.27
N ARG A 246 -7.30 -3.99 15.65
CA ARG A 246 -7.12 -3.85 14.18
C ARG A 246 -8.01 -4.73 13.31
N ARG A 247 -8.58 -5.81 13.86
CA ARG A 247 -9.50 -6.73 13.16
C ARG A 247 -10.93 -6.64 13.69
N ARG A 248 -11.20 -5.76 14.65
CA ARG A 248 -12.56 -5.55 15.17
C ARG A 248 -13.37 -4.72 14.19
N ARG A 249 -14.55 -5.22 13.81
CA ARG A 249 -15.38 -4.64 12.75
C ARG A 249 -15.67 -3.14 12.95
N TRP A 250 -16.01 -2.73 14.16
CA TRP A 250 -16.27 -1.32 14.47
C TRP A 250 -15.01 -0.45 14.38
N ALA A 251 -13.84 -1.00 14.74
CA ALA A 251 -12.59 -0.26 14.74
C ALA A 251 -12.07 0.02 13.33
N LEU A 252 -12.42 -0.83 12.34
CA LEU A 252 -12.06 -0.61 10.94
C LEU A 252 -12.57 0.74 10.40
N TRP A 253 -13.68 1.23 10.95
CA TRP A 253 -14.28 2.51 10.55
C TRP A 253 -13.51 3.73 11.07
N THR A 254 -12.61 3.53 12.04
CA THR A 254 -11.74 4.58 12.61
C THR A 254 -10.31 4.54 12.06
N CYS A 255 -9.97 3.50 11.30
CA CYS A 255 -8.64 3.31 10.74
C CYS A 255 -8.38 4.29 9.59
N HIS A 256 -7.12 4.66 9.41
CA HIS A 256 -6.65 5.47 8.28
C HIS A 256 -6.55 4.63 6.99
N VAL A 257 -6.15 3.39 7.11
CA VAL A 257 -6.10 2.40 6.03
C VAL A 257 -6.80 1.13 6.47
N ILE A 258 -7.33 0.42 5.50
CA ILE A 258 -7.93 -0.91 5.66
C ILE A 258 -7.32 -1.85 4.64
N GLY A 259 -7.26 -3.12 4.99
CA GLY A 259 -6.82 -4.15 4.06
C GLY A 259 -7.65 -5.41 4.19
N THR A 260 -7.69 -6.16 3.10
CA THR A 260 -8.39 -7.45 3.01
C THR A 260 -7.44 -8.53 2.53
N VAL A 261 -7.45 -9.66 3.21
CA VAL A 261 -6.77 -10.88 2.79
C VAL A 261 -7.80 -11.82 2.19
N ALA A 262 -7.60 -12.18 0.93
CA ALA A 262 -8.42 -13.16 0.23
C ALA A 262 -7.56 -14.35 -0.21
N ARG A 263 -8.12 -15.58 -0.17
CA ARG A 263 -7.44 -16.83 -0.47
C ARG A 263 -8.07 -17.49 -1.69
N ARG A 264 -7.26 -18.06 -2.55
CA ARG A 264 -7.71 -18.97 -3.61
C ARG A 264 -7.87 -20.38 -3.03
N ARG A 265 -9.08 -20.91 -3.12
CA ARG A 265 -9.35 -22.32 -2.76
C ARG A 265 -8.68 -23.29 -3.70
#